data_dc59ef5538f0583ac78513f1dc2e79e5
#
_entry.id   dc59ef5538f0583ac78513f1dc2e79e5
#
_cell.length_a   1.000
_cell.length_b   1.000
_cell.length_c   1.000
_cell.angle_alpha   90.00
_cell.angle_beta   90.00
_cell.angle_gamma   90.00
#
_symmetry.space_group_name_H-M   'P 1'
#
loop_
_entity.id
_entity.type
_entity.pdbx_description
1 polymer ?
#
loop_
_entity_poly.entity_id
_entity_poly.type
_entity_poly.pdbx_seq_one_letter_code
_entity_poly.pdbx_strand_id
1 'polypeptide(L)'
;MPVNVVNVRLKPDTTHKLVVRHHNRVGVLSAILLMLKEEGINIEEMQNTIFSGGATATCSLYLDKKPADKTIALMSAHADIIQVTGC
;
A
#
# COMPACT_ATOMS: atom_id res chain seq x y z
N MET A 1 22.17 8.09 -12.18
CA MET A 1 21.60 8.06 -12.03
C MET A 1 20.83 8.05 -12.16
N PRO A 2 20.69 7.95 -11.97
CA PRO A 2 19.83 7.80 -12.03
C PRO A 2 18.93 8.13 -12.03
N VAL A 3 18.71 8.10 -12.16
CA VAL A 3 17.98 8.24 -12.19
C VAL A 3 17.03 8.46 -12.14
N ASN A 4 16.73 8.50 -12.06
CA ASN A 4 15.91 8.61 -11.98
C ASN A 4 14.88 8.75 -12.05
N VAL A 5 14.59 8.76 -12.15
CA VAL A 5 13.69 8.72 -12.25
C VAL A 5 12.72 9.22 -12.20
N VAL A 6 12.33 9.47 -12.12
CA VAL A 6 11.50 9.84 -12.06
C VAL A 6 10.49 9.91 -12.05
N ASN A 7 10.20 9.99 -11.90
CA ASN A 7 9.22 10.07 -11.90
C ASN A 7 8.39 10.78 -12.02
N VAL A 8 8.14 10.65 -12.10
CA VAL A 8 7.38 11.30 -12.46
C VAL A 8 6.10 11.33 -12.20
N ARG A 9 5.61 11.87 -11.49
CA ARG A 9 4.51 11.80 -11.07
C ARG A 9 3.82 12.81 -11.44
N LEU A 10 3.22 12.85 -11.68
CA LEU A 10 2.44 13.34 -12.36
C LEU A 10 1.58 14.25 -11.78
N LYS A 11 0.54 13.99 -11.29
CA LYS A 11 -0.48 14.83 -10.74
C LYS A 11 -0.60 14.53 -9.29
N PRO A 12 0.18 15.17 -8.44
CA PRO A 12 0.22 14.82 -7.03
C PRO A 12 -1.15 14.91 -6.35
N ASP A 13 -2.00 15.82 -6.80
CA ASP A 13 -3.31 15.97 -6.19
C ASP A 13 -4.31 14.91 -6.62
N THR A 14 -3.97 14.06 -7.58
CA THR A 14 -4.81 12.94 -7.96
C THR A 14 -4.28 11.62 -7.43
N THR A 15 -3.21 11.65 -6.65
CA THR A 15 -2.61 10.47 -6.09
C THR A 15 -2.98 10.36 -4.62
N HIS A 16 -3.43 9.19 -4.23
CA HIS A 16 -3.80 8.92 -2.84
C HIS A 16 -2.80 7.97 -2.24
N LYS A 17 -2.22 8.34 -1.12
CA LYS A 17 -1.22 7.51 -0.46
C LYS A 17 -1.87 6.67 0.62
N LEU A 18 -1.54 5.39 0.62
CA LEU A 18 -1.98 4.46 1.65
C LEU A 18 -0.74 3.82 2.26
N VAL A 19 -0.64 3.83 3.57
CA VAL A 19 0.49 3.21 4.28
C VAL A 19 -0.04 2.05 5.11
N VAL A 20 0.49 0.86 4.85
CA VAL A 20 0.06 -0.35 5.53
C VAL A 20 1.25 -0.93 6.28
N ARG A 21 1.12 -0.99 7.59
CA ARG A 21 2.11 -1.63 8.43
C ARG A 21 1.65 -3.07 8.67
N HIS A 22 2.52 -4.03 8.40
CA HIS A 22 2.09 -5.42 8.43
C HIS A 22 3.21 -6.34 8.90
N HIS A 23 2.81 -7.54 9.30
CA HIS A 23 3.77 -8.59 9.57
C HIS A 23 4.36 -9.06 8.26
N ASN A 24 5.67 -9.33 8.25
CA ASN A 24 6.36 -9.74 7.04
C ASN A 24 6.12 -11.23 6.80
N ARG A 25 4.98 -11.56 6.21
CA ARG A 25 4.58 -12.94 5.95
C ARG A 25 4.21 -13.14 4.52
N VAL A 26 4.33 -14.38 4.07
CA VAL A 26 3.94 -14.76 2.72
C VAL A 26 2.45 -14.46 2.55
N GLY A 27 2.13 -13.87 1.44
CA GLY A 27 0.73 -13.63 1.06
C GLY A 27 0.12 -12.33 1.55
N VAL A 28 0.80 -11.60 2.46
CA VAL A 28 0.21 -10.35 2.97
C VAL A 28 0.08 -9.31 1.87
N LEU A 29 1.15 -9.10 1.09
CA LEU A 29 1.10 -8.13 0.01
C LEU A 29 0.08 -8.54 -1.05
N SER A 30 0.00 -9.83 -1.35
CA SER A 30 -1.01 -10.33 -2.29
C SER A 30 -2.42 -10.02 -1.82
N ALA A 31 -2.68 -10.17 -0.52
CA ALA A 31 -4.00 -9.88 0.04
C ALA A 31 -4.33 -8.39 -0.10
N ILE A 32 -3.37 -7.52 0.20
CA ILE A 32 -3.56 -6.08 0.05
C ILE A 32 -3.86 -5.72 -1.40
N LEU A 33 -3.05 -6.25 -2.32
CA LEU A 33 -3.20 -5.95 -3.74
C LEU A 33 -4.54 -6.46 -4.27
N LEU A 34 -4.98 -7.63 -3.81
CA LEU A 34 -6.26 -8.18 -4.24
C LEU A 34 -7.43 -7.30 -3.76
N MET A 35 -7.38 -6.82 -2.53
CA MET A 35 -8.42 -5.95 -2.01
C MET A 35 -8.54 -4.66 -2.84
N LEU A 36 -7.41 -4.08 -3.23
CA LEU A 36 -7.41 -2.88 -4.06
C LEU A 36 -7.91 -3.20 -5.47
N LYS A 37 -7.48 -4.33 -6.02
CA LYS A 37 -7.92 -4.75 -7.35
C LYS A 37 -9.44 -4.92 -7.41
N GLU A 38 -10.02 -5.51 -6.38
CA GLU A 38 -11.46 -5.75 -6.36
C GLU A 38 -12.27 -4.48 -6.27
N GLU A 39 -11.67 -3.42 -5.76
CA GLU A 39 -12.31 -2.12 -5.73
C GLU A 39 -12.04 -1.31 -7.01
N GLY A 40 -11.25 -1.86 -7.93
CA GLY A 40 -10.93 -1.17 -9.17
C GLY A 40 -9.90 -0.07 -9.01
N ILE A 41 -9.08 -0.15 -7.98
CA ILE A 41 -8.05 0.86 -7.71
C ILE A 41 -6.75 0.42 -8.37
N ASN A 42 -6.16 1.34 -9.12
CA ASN A 42 -4.88 1.11 -9.77
C ASN A 42 -3.74 1.58 -8.87
N ILE A 43 -2.72 0.77 -8.74
CA ILE A 43 -1.54 1.10 -7.94
C ILE A 43 -0.51 1.72 -8.88
N GLU A 44 -0.17 2.97 -8.64
CA GLU A 44 0.77 3.70 -9.49
C GLU A 44 2.21 3.53 -9.01
N GLU A 45 2.37 3.32 -7.71
CA GLU A 45 3.70 3.09 -7.16
C GLU A 45 3.54 2.35 -5.84
N MET A 46 4.49 1.47 -5.53
CA MET A 46 4.47 0.72 -4.28
C MET A 46 5.90 0.57 -3.78
N GLN A 47 6.07 0.75 -2.48
CA GLN A 47 7.36 0.53 -1.85
C GLN A 47 7.13 -0.22 -0.54
N ASN A 48 7.75 -1.37 -0.40
CA ASN A 48 7.66 -2.17 0.82
C ASN A 48 9.01 -2.17 1.52
N THR A 49 9.03 -1.67 2.74
CA THR A 49 10.26 -1.55 3.52
C THR A 49 10.20 -2.54 4.68
N ILE A 50 11.14 -3.48 4.70
CA ILE A 50 11.22 -4.48 5.75
C ILE A 50 12.13 -3.95 6.84
N PHE A 51 11.66 -4.00 8.08
CA PHE A 51 12.42 -3.48 9.19
C PHE A 51 13.43 -4.47 9.72
N SER A 52 14.38 -3.96 10.48
CA SER A 52 15.43 -4.75 11.10
C SER A 52 14.83 -5.93 11.86
N GLY A 53 15.38 -7.11 11.66
CA GLY A 53 14.83 -8.33 12.25
C GLY A 53 13.87 -9.06 11.33
N GLY A 54 13.35 -8.40 10.30
CA GLY A 54 12.53 -9.06 9.28
C GLY A 54 11.12 -9.43 9.69
N ALA A 55 10.68 -9.08 10.90
CA ALA A 55 9.37 -9.50 11.38
C ALA A 55 8.23 -8.61 10.90
N THR A 56 8.50 -7.34 10.67
CA THR A 56 7.48 -6.38 10.25
C THR A 56 7.96 -5.58 9.05
N ALA A 57 7.01 -4.98 8.36
CA ALA A 57 7.31 -4.16 7.18
C ALA A 57 6.26 -3.07 7.06
N THR A 58 6.59 -2.04 6.29
CA THR A 58 5.66 -0.98 5.94
C THR A 58 5.56 -0.90 4.43
N CYS A 59 4.35 -0.97 3.92
CA CYS A 59 4.07 -0.86 2.50
C CYS A 59 3.44 0.49 2.22
N SER A 60 4.10 1.31 1.41
CA SER A 60 3.55 2.58 0.95
C SER A 60 3.00 2.38 -0.44
N LEU A 61 1.73 2.73 -0.64
CA LEU A 61 1.05 2.54 -1.90
C LEU A 61 0.55 3.89 -2.39
N TYR A 62 0.80 4.18 -3.65
CA TYR A 62 0.30 5.38 -4.30
C TYR A 62 -0.76 4.96 -5.30
N LEU A 63 -1.99 5.44 -5.09
CA LEU A 63 -3.18 4.92 -5.74
C LEU A 63 -3.85 6.00 -6.57
N ASP A 64 -4.54 5.60 -7.62
CA ASP A 64 -5.28 6.55 -8.47
C ASP A 64 -6.63 6.92 -7.88
N LYS A 65 -7.11 6.20 -6.86
CA LYS A 65 -8.38 6.47 -6.20
C LYS A 65 -8.24 6.25 -4.71
N LYS A 66 -9.06 6.95 -3.96
CA LYS A 66 -9.10 6.75 -2.52
C LYS A 66 -9.88 5.46 -2.19
N PRO A 67 -9.31 4.55 -1.41
CA PRO A 67 -10.04 3.35 -1.02
C PRO A 67 -11.27 3.69 -0.18
N ALA A 68 -12.34 2.93 -0.38
CA ALA A 68 -13.54 3.09 0.42
C ALA A 68 -13.29 2.65 1.86
N ASP A 69 -14.09 3.19 2.77
CA ASP A 69 -13.95 2.86 4.20
C ASP A 69 -14.07 1.37 4.44
N LYS A 70 -14.92 0.67 3.70
CA LYS A 70 -15.07 -0.76 3.91
C LYS A 70 -13.83 -1.54 3.48
N THR A 71 -13.11 -1.06 2.47
CA THR A 71 -11.87 -1.69 2.03
C THR A 71 -10.78 -1.50 3.09
N ILE A 72 -10.71 -0.30 3.66
CA ILE A 72 -9.79 -0.03 4.77
C ILE A 72 -10.11 -0.94 5.96
N ALA A 73 -11.40 -1.11 6.25
CA ALA A 73 -11.83 -1.97 7.35
C ALA A 73 -11.45 -3.44 7.09
N LEU A 74 -11.58 -3.90 5.85
CA LEU A 74 -11.19 -5.26 5.50
C LEU A 74 -9.69 -5.46 5.68
N MET A 75 -8.89 -4.49 5.27
CA MET A 75 -7.45 -4.56 5.48
C MET A 75 -7.12 -4.61 6.96
N SER A 76 -7.73 -3.71 7.74
CA SER A 76 -7.45 -3.62 9.17
C SER A 76 -7.87 -4.88 9.92
N ALA A 77 -8.83 -5.62 9.38
CA ALA A 77 -9.29 -6.87 9.98
C ALA A 77 -8.39 -8.07 9.66
N HIS A 78 -7.48 -7.93 8.71
CA HIS A 78 -6.58 -9.02 8.34
C HIS A 78 -5.59 -9.28 9.47
N ALA A 79 -5.39 -10.56 9.80
CA ALA A 79 -4.56 -10.94 10.95
C ALA A 79 -3.13 -10.42 10.88
N ASP A 80 -2.58 -10.30 9.68
CA ASP A 80 -1.20 -9.89 9.49
C ASP A 80 -1.03 -8.39 9.24
N ILE A 81 -2.11 -7.62 9.31
CA ILE A 81 -2.03 -6.18 9.15
C ILE A 81 -2.09 -5.51 10.51
N ILE A 82 -1.08 -4.69 10.80
CA ILE A 82 -0.94 -4.02 12.08
C ILE A 82 -1.68 -2.69 12.09
N GLN A 83 -1.53 -1.92 11.03
CA GLN A 83 -2.10 -0.58 10.97
C GLN A 83 -2.25 -0.14 9.52
N VAL A 84 -3.35 0.55 9.22
CA VAL A 84 -3.58 1.14 7.91
C VAL A 84 -3.80 2.63 8.10
N THR A 85 -3.03 3.44 7.39
CA THR A 85 -3.14 4.89 7.45
C THR A 85 -3.36 5.43 6.05
N GLY A 86 -4.40 6.20 5.86
CA GLY A 86 -4.68 6.85 4.59
C GLY A 86 -4.35 8.33 4.64
N CYS A 87 -4.05 8.92 3.47
CA CYS A 87 -3.79 10.35 3.36
C CYS A 87 -4.58 10.96 2.23
#